data_244a11a73f9b3b77c25b0e8c6a8e4707
#
_entry.id   244a11a73f9b3b77c25b0e8c6a8e4707
#
_cell.length_a   1.000
_cell.length_b   1.000
_cell.length_c   1.000
_cell.angle_alpha   90.00
_cell.angle_beta   90.00
_cell.angle_gamma   90.00
#
_symmetry.space_group_name_H-M   'P 1'
#
loop_
_entity.id
_entity.type
_entity.pdbx_description
1 polymer ?
#
loop_
_entity_poly.entity_id
_entity_poly.type
_entity_poly.pdbx_seq_one_letter_code
_entity_poly.pdbx_strand_id
1 'polypeptide(L)'
;AAHQRNATSLTEIWDPSTGEWTIVADMNQAREKFGLIRLADGRVIAIGGSDDVGQHTPTAEIYDPAADTWTLIDPMGENRIWHTITVLSDGRILVTGGGNPDGPFKKGAEIFDPATEKWQYAGEMSVSRSQHTATLMADGRVLIVGGRGKRATSEIYDPVTNTWGSVADTTSPRAEHIAIANSDGSVLVAGGTGNLQSMELYDPISNSWTEVGQMALSRYRMHAFKRDDNSI
;
A
#
# COMPACT_ATOMS: atom_id res chain seq x y z
N ALA A 1 -6.55 -0.54 29.14
CA ALA A 1 -6.14 0.80 28.68
C ALA A 1 -6.78 1.04 27.32
N ALA A 2 -7.60 2.10 27.19
CA ALA A 2 -8.16 2.48 25.91
C ALA A 2 -6.99 2.81 24.96
N HIS A 3 -6.95 2.23 23.79
CA HIS A 3 -6.01 2.64 22.75
C HIS A 3 -6.31 4.11 22.44
N GLN A 4 -5.36 4.97 22.72
CA GLN A 4 -5.44 6.37 22.33
C GLN A 4 -5.40 6.38 20.80
N ARG A 5 -6.49 6.80 20.18
CA ARG A 5 -6.60 6.95 18.73
C ARG A 5 -5.94 8.27 18.36
N ASN A 6 -5.10 8.25 17.36
CA ASN A 6 -4.27 9.38 16.95
C ASN A 6 -4.60 9.84 15.52
N ALA A 7 -5.87 9.70 15.09
CA ALA A 7 -6.26 10.28 13.82
C ALA A 7 -6.09 11.81 13.89
N THR A 8 -5.47 12.37 12.87
CA THR A 8 -5.24 13.80 12.75
C THR A 8 -5.61 14.28 11.35
N SER A 9 -6.07 15.52 11.27
CA SER A 9 -6.21 16.26 10.01
C SER A 9 -4.99 17.13 9.72
N LEU A 10 -4.15 17.38 10.73
CA LEU A 10 -2.99 18.25 10.62
C LEU A 10 -2.04 17.78 9.51
N THR A 11 -1.64 18.72 8.68
CA THR A 11 -0.69 18.48 7.58
C THR A 11 0.52 19.40 7.71
N GLU A 12 1.70 18.83 7.54
CA GLU A 12 2.98 19.54 7.58
C GLU A 12 3.82 19.17 6.35
N ILE A 13 4.56 20.12 5.83
CA ILE A 13 5.52 19.92 4.72
C ILE A 13 6.92 20.22 5.23
N TRP A 14 7.84 19.32 4.95
CA TRP A 14 9.26 19.51 5.20
C TRP A 14 9.97 19.99 3.93
N ASP A 15 10.74 21.07 4.05
CA ASP A 15 11.58 21.59 2.97
C ASP A 15 13.04 21.11 3.18
N PRO A 16 13.56 20.24 2.29
CA PRO A 16 14.93 19.75 2.40
C PRO A 16 16.00 20.83 2.17
N SER A 17 15.65 21.94 1.52
CA SER A 17 16.60 23.02 1.25
C SER A 17 16.84 23.91 2.47
N THR A 18 15.84 24.07 3.33
CA THR A 18 15.92 24.86 4.56
C THR A 18 16.02 24.00 5.80
N GLY A 19 15.54 22.73 5.74
CA GLY A 19 15.41 21.84 6.88
C GLY A 19 14.23 22.17 7.79
N GLU A 20 13.31 23.01 7.36
CA GLU A 20 12.17 23.47 8.15
C GLU A 20 10.89 22.73 7.84
N TRP A 21 10.02 22.62 8.86
CA TRP A 21 8.63 22.13 8.72
C TRP A 21 7.68 23.32 8.69
N THR A 22 6.71 23.28 7.80
CA THR A 22 5.66 24.29 7.68
C THR A 22 4.29 23.61 7.82
N ILE A 23 3.45 24.13 8.73
CA ILE A 23 2.05 23.73 8.82
C ILE A 23 1.32 24.33 7.62
N VAL A 24 0.57 23.47 6.91
CA VAL A 24 -0.23 23.84 5.74
C VAL A 24 -1.70 23.52 6.03
N ALA A 25 -2.59 23.70 5.05
CA ALA A 25 -4.02 23.43 5.24
C ALA A 25 -4.28 22.03 5.77
N ASP A 26 -5.19 21.92 6.71
CA ASP A 26 -5.63 20.66 7.31
C ASP A 26 -6.52 19.86 6.34
N MET A 27 -6.44 18.52 6.42
CA MET A 27 -7.41 17.63 5.76
C MET A 27 -8.83 17.92 6.27
N ASN A 28 -9.82 17.71 5.39
CA ASN A 28 -11.24 17.83 5.80
C ASN A 28 -11.66 16.76 6.82
N GLN A 29 -10.95 15.63 6.87
CA GLN A 29 -11.20 14.55 7.83
C GLN A 29 -9.92 14.11 8.50
N ALA A 30 -9.96 13.95 9.82
CA ALA A 30 -8.89 13.31 10.56
C ALA A 30 -8.76 11.84 10.13
N ARG A 31 -7.51 11.37 9.93
CA ARG A 31 -7.23 10.01 9.41
C ARG A 31 -6.08 9.35 10.16
N GLU A 32 -6.21 8.04 10.37
CA GLU A 32 -5.12 7.13 10.71
C GLU A 32 -5.17 5.89 9.82
N LYS A 33 -4.05 5.20 9.61
CA LYS A 33 -3.96 3.95 8.83
C LYS A 33 -4.50 4.09 7.39
N PHE A 34 -4.33 5.26 6.82
CA PHE A 34 -4.73 5.61 5.46
C PHE A 34 -3.57 5.47 4.48
N GLY A 35 -3.88 5.51 3.18
CA GLY A 35 -2.89 5.61 2.12
C GLY A 35 -2.60 7.07 1.78
N LEU A 36 -1.32 7.42 1.60
CA LEU A 36 -0.88 8.74 1.15
C LEU A 36 0.09 8.59 -0.01
N ILE A 37 -0.15 9.30 -1.11
CA ILE A 37 0.73 9.24 -2.28
C ILE A 37 0.78 10.58 -3.03
N ARG A 38 1.96 10.90 -3.58
CA ARG A 38 2.13 12.05 -4.47
C ARG A 38 1.76 11.65 -5.90
N LEU A 39 0.89 12.44 -6.52
CA LEU A 39 0.49 12.31 -7.91
C LEU A 39 1.56 12.86 -8.86
N ALA A 40 1.50 12.47 -10.14
CA ALA A 40 2.48 12.91 -11.14
C ALA A 40 2.45 14.42 -11.40
N ASP A 41 1.30 15.08 -11.18
CA ASP A 41 1.12 16.51 -11.30
C ASP A 41 1.59 17.32 -10.07
N GLY A 42 2.06 16.64 -9.03
CA GLY A 42 2.58 17.22 -7.80
C GLY A 42 1.57 17.30 -6.65
N ARG A 43 0.28 17.10 -6.91
CA ARG A 43 -0.74 17.00 -5.86
C ARG A 43 -0.51 15.76 -5.00
N VAL A 44 -1.15 15.69 -3.84
CA VAL A 44 -1.06 14.55 -2.93
C VAL A 44 -2.46 14.04 -2.63
N ILE A 45 -2.68 12.72 -2.70
CA ILE A 45 -3.95 12.11 -2.37
C ILE A 45 -3.86 11.31 -1.07
N ALA A 46 -4.84 11.51 -0.18
CA ALA A 46 -5.07 10.72 1.04
C ALA A 46 -6.30 9.84 0.83
N ILE A 47 -6.19 8.53 1.06
CA ILE A 47 -7.21 7.54 0.71
C ILE A 47 -7.58 6.70 1.92
N GLY A 48 -8.87 6.65 2.28
CA GLY A 48 -9.41 5.78 3.32
C GLY A 48 -8.92 6.12 4.72
N GLY A 49 -8.72 5.09 5.53
CA GLY A 49 -8.30 5.23 6.93
C GLY A 49 -9.45 5.12 7.92
N SER A 50 -9.17 5.46 9.16
CA SER A 50 -10.18 5.63 10.21
C SER A 50 -10.09 7.00 10.86
N ASP A 51 -11.24 7.52 11.30
CA ASP A 51 -11.34 8.78 12.03
C ASP A 51 -10.95 8.64 13.52
N ASP A 52 -11.06 9.73 14.27
CA ASP A 52 -10.74 9.82 15.69
C ASP A 52 -11.68 9.01 16.59
N VAL A 53 -12.89 8.69 16.14
CA VAL A 53 -13.79 7.76 16.83
C VAL A 53 -13.65 6.31 16.35
N GLY A 54 -12.78 6.08 15.35
CA GLY A 54 -12.42 4.78 14.77
C GLY A 54 -13.41 4.23 13.78
N GLN A 55 -14.21 5.08 13.19
CA GLN A 55 -15.02 4.71 12.04
C GLN A 55 -14.12 4.65 10.79
N HIS A 56 -14.26 3.58 10.05
CA HIS A 56 -13.53 3.42 8.80
C HIS A 56 -14.22 4.23 7.71
N THR A 57 -13.44 4.95 6.92
CA THR A 57 -13.95 5.82 5.88
C THR A 57 -13.60 5.32 4.47
N PRO A 58 -14.53 5.43 3.50
CA PRO A 58 -14.20 5.24 2.10
C PRO A 58 -13.70 6.52 1.42
N THR A 59 -13.70 7.66 2.13
CA THR A 59 -13.42 8.97 1.54
C THR A 59 -11.96 9.11 1.12
N ALA A 60 -11.75 9.95 0.12
CA ALA A 60 -10.43 10.38 -0.30
C ALA A 60 -10.39 11.90 -0.47
N GLU A 61 -9.21 12.49 -0.31
CA GLU A 61 -8.98 13.92 -0.42
C GLU A 61 -7.71 14.18 -1.21
N ILE A 62 -7.72 15.25 -2.00
CA ILE A 62 -6.54 15.68 -2.75
C ILE A 62 -6.07 17.02 -2.21
N TYR A 63 -4.78 17.11 -1.90
CA TYR A 63 -4.07 18.32 -1.55
C TYR A 63 -3.46 18.95 -2.78
N ASP A 64 -3.75 20.21 -3.00
CA ASP A 64 -3.10 21.06 -4.00
C ASP A 64 -2.08 21.97 -3.31
N PRO A 65 -0.77 21.73 -3.48
CA PRO A 65 0.25 22.55 -2.84
C PRO A 65 0.32 23.98 -3.38
N ALA A 66 -0.20 24.24 -4.59
CA ALA A 66 -0.22 25.60 -5.15
C ALA A 66 -1.34 26.46 -4.56
N ALA A 67 -2.47 25.83 -4.21
CA ALA A 67 -3.62 26.50 -3.60
C ALA A 67 -3.60 26.41 -2.06
N ASP A 68 -2.76 25.56 -1.48
CA ASP A 68 -2.76 25.19 -0.07
C ASP A 68 -4.16 24.76 0.41
N THR A 69 -4.75 23.78 -0.29
CA THR A 69 -6.10 23.30 0.02
C THR A 69 -6.23 21.79 -0.10
N TRP A 70 -7.01 21.19 0.79
CA TRP A 70 -7.51 19.82 0.65
C TRP A 70 -8.94 19.84 0.11
N THR A 71 -9.20 19.02 -0.88
CA THR A 71 -10.52 18.86 -1.50
C THR A 71 -10.99 17.42 -1.42
N LEU A 72 -12.17 17.20 -0.84
CA LEU A 72 -12.83 15.90 -0.88
C LEU A 72 -13.20 15.56 -2.33
N ILE A 73 -12.93 14.31 -2.70
CA ILE A 73 -13.32 13.75 -4.00
C ILE A 73 -14.34 12.61 -3.80
N ASP A 74 -14.87 12.06 -4.89
CA ASP A 74 -15.76 10.90 -4.81
C ASP A 74 -15.13 9.80 -3.96
N PRO A 75 -15.87 9.15 -3.07
CA PRO A 75 -15.34 8.10 -2.21
C PRO A 75 -15.13 6.79 -2.98
N MET A 76 -14.30 5.91 -2.43
CA MET A 76 -14.24 4.49 -2.83
C MET A 76 -15.61 3.80 -2.60
N GLY A 77 -15.84 2.69 -3.27
CA GLY A 77 -17.00 1.82 -3.02
C GLY A 77 -16.99 1.13 -1.65
N GLU A 78 -15.81 1.00 -1.03
CA GLU A 78 -15.64 0.35 0.27
C GLU A 78 -14.75 1.15 1.21
N ASN A 79 -15.09 1.16 2.50
CA ASN A 79 -14.21 1.69 3.53
C ASN A 79 -13.00 0.76 3.75
N ARG A 80 -11.80 1.33 3.89
CA ARG A 80 -10.55 0.56 3.99
C ARG A 80 -9.58 1.19 4.99
N ILE A 81 -9.00 0.33 5.86
CA ILE A 81 -7.80 0.62 6.66
C ILE A 81 -6.77 -0.48 6.42
N TRP A 82 -5.48 -0.17 6.58
CA TRP A 82 -4.38 -1.12 6.30
C TRP A 82 -4.48 -1.78 4.91
N HIS A 83 -5.07 -1.08 3.97
CA HIS A 83 -5.02 -1.39 2.54
C HIS A 83 -3.66 -0.99 1.96
N THR A 84 -3.39 -1.43 0.77
CA THR A 84 -2.24 -0.94 0.00
C THR A 84 -2.69 0.01 -1.10
N ILE A 85 -1.80 0.94 -1.43
CA ILE A 85 -1.93 1.83 -2.59
C ILE A 85 -0.69 1.65 -3.47
N THR A 86 -0.89 1.52 -4.76
CA THR A 86 0.19 1.30 -5.74
C THR A 86 -0.02 2.18 -6.95
N VAL A 87 0.95 3.03 -7.28
CA VAL A 87 0.94 3.78 -8.54
C VAL A 87 1.25 2.83 -9.67
N LEU A 88 0.35 2.72 -10.64
CA LEU A 88 0.52 1.94 -11.84
C LEU A 88 1.41 2.67 -12.86
N SER A 89 1.89 1.95 -13.87
CA SER A 89 2.78 2.52 -14.90
C SER A 89 2.13 3.65 -15.72
N ASP A 90 0.81 3.71 -15.79
CA ASP A 90 0.03 4.75 -16.45
C ASP A 90 -0.37 5.92 -15.54
N GLY A 91 0.07 5.90 -14.28
CA GLY A 91 -0.21 6.94 -13.27
C GLY A 91 -1.50 6.76 -12.50
N ARG A 92 -2.35 5.78 -12.84
CA ARG A 92 -3.52 5.42 -12.03
C ARG A 92 -3.07 4.78 -10.70
N ILE A 93 -3.94 4.78 -9.71
CA ILE A 93 -3.65 4.27 -8.36
C ILE A 93 -4.52 3.06 -8.09
N LEU A 94 -3.89 1.90 -7.90
CA LEU A 94 -4.55 0.68 -7.45
C LEU A 94 -4.62 0.67 -5.93
N VAL A 95 -5.82 0.45 -5.38
CA VAL A 95 -6.09 0.26 -3.95
C VAL A 95 -6.59 -1.16 -3.73
N THR A 96 -5.92 -1.93 -2.86
CA THR A 96 -6.28 -3.34 -2.65
C THR A 96 -6.49 -3.70 -1.19
N GLY A 97 -7.49 -4.54 -0.93
CA GLY A 97 -7.74 -5.14 0.37
C GLY A 97 -8.01 -4.14 1.49
N GLY A 98 -7.45 -4.42 2.65
CA GLY A 98 -7.69 -3.66 3.87
C GLY A 98 -8.76 -4.29 4.76
N GLY A 99 -9.20 -3.57 5.78
CA GLY A 99 -10.25 -4.00 6.71
C GLY A 99 -9.78 -4.11 8.15
N ASN A 100 -10.71 -4.28 9.06
CA ASN A 100 -10.46 -4.29 10.49
C ASN A 100 -9.91 -5.65 10.95
N PRO A 101 -8.91 -5.69 11.89
CA PRO A 101 -8.48 -6.93 12.53
C PRO A 101 -9.61 -7.64 13.29
N ASP A 102 -10.57 -6.88 13.81
CA ASP A 102 -11.73 -7.37 14.55
C ASP A 102 -12.99 -7.54 13.66
N GLY A 103 -12.86 -7.35 12.34
CA GLY A 103 -13.90 -7.45 11.34
C GLY A 103 -13.42 -8.15 10.06
N PRO A 104 -14.28 -8.22 9.04
CA PRO A 104 -13.91 -8.87 7.79
C PRO A 104 -12.82 -8.09 7.05
N PHE A 105 -11.77 -8.78 6.63
CA PHE A 105 -10.84 -8.23 5.66
C PHE A 105 -11.51 -8.12 4.29
N LYS A 106 -11.04 -7.19 3.48
CA LYS A 106 -11.52 -6.94 2.13
C LYS A 106 -10.72 -7.74 1.10
N LYS A 107 -11.37 -8.19 0.06
CA LYS A 107 -10.74 -8.79 -1.12
C LYS A 107 -10.88 -7.91 -2.37
N GLY A 108 -11.79 -6.94 -2.34
CA GLY A 108 -12.04 -6.01 -3.44
C GLY A 108 -10.84 -5.10 -3.71
N ALA A 109 -10.71 -4.70 -4.97
CA ALA A 109 -9.76 -3.72 -5.43
C ALA A 109 -10.46 -2.61 -6.22
N GLU A 110 -9.92 -1.41 -6.14
CA GLU A 110 -10.40 -0.23 -6.86
C GLU A 110 -9.23 0.53 -7.47
N ILE A 111 -9.46 1.17 -8.61
CA ILE A 111 -8.49 2.04 -9.26
C ILE A 111 -9.02 3.46 -9.25
N PHE A 112 -8.19 4.39 -8.80
CA PHE A 112 -8.40 5.82 -8.95
C PHE A 112 -7.64 6.33 -10.18
N ASP A 113 -8.32 7.07 -11.03
CA ASP A 113 -7.73 7.76 -12.16
C ASP A 113 -7.57 9.26 -11.83
N PRO A 114 -6.32 9.75 -11.63
CA PRO A 114 -6.09 11.16 -11.29
C PRO A 114 -6.47 12.17 -12.38
N ALA A 115 -6.56 11.73 -13.66
CA ALA A 115 -6.93 12.63 -14.76
C ALA A 115 -8.44 12.91 -14.81
N THR A 116 -9.25 11.94 -14.39
CA THR A 116 -10.71 12.06 -14.37
C THR A 116 -11.29 12.24 -12.97
N GLU A 117 -10.46 12.00 -11.94
CA GLU A 117 -10.82 11.96 -10.51
C GLU A 117 -11.95 10.96 -10.22
N LYS A 118 -11.96 9.82 -10.94
CA LYS A 118 -12.97 8.78 -10.79
C LYS A 118 -12.40 7.47 -10.28
N TRP A 119 -13.23 6.75 -9.52
CA TRP A 119 -12.98 5.39 -9.07
C TRP A 119 -13.55 4.37 -10.04
N GLN A 120 -12.84 3.30 -10.25
CA GLN A 120 -13.27 2.14 -11.03
C GLN A 120 -13.03 0.86 -10.22
N TYR A 121 -13.98 -0.05 -10.25
CA TYR A 121 -13.80 -1.38 -9.66
C TYR A 121 -12.77 -2.19 -10.45
N ALA A 122 -11.81 -2.77 -9.75
CA ALA A 122 -10.69 -3.53 -10.30
C ALA A 122 -10.77 -5.03 -9.95
N GLY A 123 -11.98 -5.55 -9.74
CA GLY A 123 -12.18 -6.96 -9.39
C GLY A 123 -11.82 -7.29 -7.95
N GLU A 124 -11.62 -8.58 -7.69
CA GLU A 124 -11.36 -9.10 -6.35
C GLU A 124 -10.17 -10.06 -6.35
N MET A 125 -9.34 -9.97 -5.32
CA MET A 125 -8.40 -11.03 -4.98
C MET A 125 -9.15 -12.34 -4.63
N SER A 126 -8.50 -13.48 -4.75
CA SER A 126 -9.08 -14.76 -4.36
C SER A 126 -9.34 -14.85 -2.86
N VAL A 127 -8.53 -14.15 -2.06
CA VAL A 127 -8.64 -14.12 -0.60
C VAL A 127 -8.61 -12.69 -0.05
N SER A 128 -9.38 -12.47 1.01
CA SER A 128 -9.38 -11.20 1.73
C SER A 128 -8.08 -11.02 2.53
N ARG A 129 -7.51 -9.81 2.47
CA ARG A 129 -6.24 -9.51 3.15
C ARG A 129 -6.12 -8.05 3.57
N SER A 130 -5.38 -7.83 4.65
CA SER A 130 -4.91 -6.51 5.10
C SER A 130 -3.44 -6.62 5.49
N GLN A 131 -2.72 -5.50 5.57
CA GLN A 131 -1.30 -5.49 5.94
C GLN A 131 -0.44 -6.41 5.04
N HIS A 132 -0.87 -6.60 3.80
CA HIS A 132 -0.13 -7.24 2.72
C HIS A 132 0.77 -6.23 2.03
N THR A 133 1.60 -6.67 1.12
CA THR A 133 2.31 -5.78 0.20
C THR A 133 1.71 -5.87 -1.20
N ALA A 134 1.75 -4.75 -1.92
CA ALA A 134 1.40 -4.65 -3.33
C ALA A 134 2.55 -3.94 -4.05
N THR A 135 3.20 -4.61 -4.97
CA THR A 135 4.43 -4.15 -5.59
C THR A 135 4.29 -4.14 -7.10
N LEU A 136 4.43 -2.94 -7.71
CA LEU A 136 4.49 -2.81 -9.17
C LEU A 136 5.78 -3.46 -9.68
N MET A 137 5.63 -4.43 -10.56
CA MET A 137 6.74 -5.12 -11.21
C MET A 137 7.18 -4.41 -12.50
N ALA A 138 8.34 -4.78 -13.01
CA ALA A 138 8.91 -4.18 -14.22
C ALA A 138 8.05 -4.38 -15.48
N ASP A 139 7.23 -5.44 -15.51
CA ASP A 139 6.29 -5.74 -16.60
C ASP A 139 4.94 -5.00 -16.48
N GLY A 140 4.78 -4.15 -15.47
CA GLY A 140 3.57 -3.35 -15.23
C GLY A 140 2.47 -4.06 -14.45
N ARG A 141 2.62 -5.35 -14.12
CA ARG A 141 1.69 -6.06 -13.23
C ARG A 141 2.01 -5.76 -11.78
N VAL A 142 1.04 -5.99 -10.87
CA VAL A 142 1.20 -5.77 -9.43
C VAL A 142 1.20 -7.11 -8.72
N LEU A 143 2.28 -7.42 -8.01
CA LEU A 143 2.41 -8.58 -7.15
C LEU A 143 1.87 -8.28 -5.75
N ILE A 144 0.91 -9.07 -5.30
CA ILE A 144 0.30 -8.99 -3.97
C ILE A 144 0.82 -10.15 -3.13
N VAL A 145 1.40 -9.87 -1.96
CA VAL A 145 2.02 -10.91 -1.13
C VAL A 145 1.50 -10.88 0.29
N GLY A 146 1.12 -12.06 0.81
CA GLY A 146 0.86 -12.27 2.22
C GLY A 146 -0.32 -11.50 2.78
N GLY A 147 -0.11 -10.93 3.96
CA GLY A 147 -1.13 -10.21 4.71
C GLY A 147 -1.86 -11.07 5.74
N ARG A 148 -2.64 -10.43 6.59
CA ARG A 148 -3.56 -11.13 7.50
C ARG A 148 -4.64 -11.85 6.69
N GLY A 149 -5.13 -12.97 7.16
CA GLY A 149 -6.07 -13.86 6.48
C GLY A 149 -5.38 -15.08 5.86
N LYS A 150 -4.72 -14.94 4.74
CA LYS A 150 -3.96 -16.01 4.05
C LYS A 150 -2.51 -15.56 3.83
N ARG A 151 -1.70 -15.70 4.85
CA ARG A 151 -0.39 -15.05 4.97
C ARG A 151 0.69 -15.54 4.00
N ALA A 152 0.60 -16.75 3.48
CA ALA A 152 1.57 -17.29 2.54
C ALA A 152 1.18 -17.03 1.08
N THR A 153 -0.10 -16.81 0.78
CA THR A 153 -0.58 -16.72 -0.60
C THR A 153 -0.15 -15.45 -1.29
N SER A 154 0.15 -15.60 -2.59
CA SER A 154 0.48 -14.50 -3.49
C SER A 154 -0.45 -14.49 -4.69
N GLU A 155 -0.73 -13.29 -5.20
CA GLU A 155 -1.59 -13.06 -6.35
C GLU A 155 -0.98 -11.96 -7.24
N ILE A 156 -1.35 -11.96 -8.49
CA ILE A 156 -0.95 -10.93 -9.45
C ILE A 156 -2.18 -10.22 -10.00
N TYR A 157 -2.10 -8.90 -10.09
CA TYR A 157 -3.07 -8.08 -10.81
C TYR A 157 -2.45 -7.58 -12.11
N ASP A 158 -3.16 -7.76 -13.22
CA ASP A 158 -2.81 -7.20 -14.52
C ASP A 158 -3.71 -5.99 -14.84
N PRO A 159 -3.16 -4.75 -14.83
CA PRO A 159 -3.95 -3.54 -15.07
C PRO A 159 -4.36 -3.36 -16.54
N VAL A 160 -3.75 -4.06 -17.48
CA VAL A 160 -4.09 -3.99 -18.91
C VAL A 160 -5.36 -4.80 -19.20
N THR A 161 -5.45 -6.00 -18.63
CA THR A 161 -6.60 -6.89 -18.81
C THR A 161 -7.66 -6.72 -17.71
N ASN A 162 -7.34 -6.02 -16.64
CA ASN A 162 -8.16 -5.88 -15.42
C ASN A 162 -8.50 -7.26 -14.83
N THR A 163 -7.49 -8.14 -14.72
CA THR A 163 -7.68 -9.51 -14.22
C THR A 163 -6.74 -9.85 -13.07
N TRP A 164 -7.18 -10.79 -12.24
CA TRP A 164 -6.43 -11.37 -11.13
C TRP A 164 -5.99 -12.78 -11.46
N GLY A 165 -4.76 -13.14 -11.09
CA GLY A 165 -4.21 -14.47 -11.26
C GLY A 165 -3.46 -14.94 -10.01
N SER A 166 -3.46 -16.24 -9.76
CA SER A 166 -2.65 -16.86 -8.70
C SER A 166 -1.22 -17.07 -9.19
N VAL A 167 -0.26 -16.87 -8.28
CA VAL A 167 1.15 -17.19 -8.48
C VAL A 167 1.64 -18.09 -7.36
N ALA A 168 2.90 -18.53 -7.40
CA ALA A 168 3.48 -19.33 -6.32
C ALA A 168 3.37 -18.62 -4.97
N ASP A 169 3.15 -19.38 -3.92
CA ASP A 169 3.06 -18.87 -2.55
C ASP A 169 4.45 -18.74 -1.93
N THR A 170 4.64 -17.78 -1.03
CA THR A 170 5.86 -17.68 -0.21
C THR A 170 6.05 -18.92 0.66
N THR A 171 7.28 -19.28 0.98
CA THR A 171 7.58 -20.41 1.88
C THR A 171 7.15 -20.13 3.31
N SER A 172 7.20 -18.87 3.72
CA SER A 172 6.83 -18.41 5.07
C SER A 172 5.64 -17.46 5.04
N PRO A 173 4.58 -17.74 5.83
CA PRO A 173 3.47 -16.80 5.98
C PRO A 173 3.96 -15.47 6.55
N ARG A 174 3.57 -14.35 5.95
CA ARG A 174 4.01 -13.02 6.39
C ARG A 174 2.94 -11.94 6.26
N ALA A 175 2.90 -11.02 7.22
CA ALA A 175 2.14 -9.78 7.18
C ALA A 175 2.98 -8.65 7.77
N GLU A 176 2.68 -7.39 7.44
CA GLU A 176 3.46 -6.23 7.91
C GLU A 176 4.96 -6.35 7.53
N HIS A 177 5.25 -7.05 6.45
CA HIS A 177 6.57 -7.23 5.84
C HIS A 177 6.82 -6.12 4.82
N ILE A 178 8.02 -6.07 4.29
CA ILE A 178 8.34 -5.21 3.14
C ILE A 178 8.42 -6.03 1.85
N ALA A 179 8.20 -5.33 0.73
CA ALA A 179 8.47 -5.85 -0.60
C ALA A 179 9.13 -4.77 -1.46
N ILE A 180 10.13 -5.15 -2.24
CA ILE A 180 10.90 -4.26 -3.11
C ILE A 180 11.09 -4.92 -4.47
N ALA A 181 10.69 -4.21 -5.53
CA ALA A 181 10.98 -4.63 -6.91
C ALA A 181 12.45 -4.35 -7.26
N ASN A 182 13.13 -5.34 -7.80
CA ASN A 182 14.48 -5.22 -8.33
C ASN A 182 14.46 -4.81 -9.81
N SER A 183 15.59 -4.30 -10.28
CA SER A 183 15.74 -3.89 -11.69
C SER A 183 15.75 -5.04 -12.69
N ASP A 184 16.00 -6.27 -12.22
CA ASP A 184 15.91 -7.50 -13.03
C ASP A 184 14.48 -8.06 -13.12
N GLY A 185 13.50 -7.39 -12.51
CA GLY A 185 12.10 -7.78 -12.47
C GLY A 185 11.71 -8.69 -11.32
N SER A 186 12.67 -9.18 -10.53
CA SER A 186 12.37 -9.95 -9.32
C SER A 186 11.81 -9.07 -8.20
N VAL A 187 11.15 -9.68 -7.21
CA VAL A 187 10.63 -8.97 -6.03
C VAL A 187 11.15 -9.62 -4.76
N LEU A 188 11.87 -8.84 -3.96
CA LEU A 188 12.33 -9.26 -2.63
C LEU A 188 11.24 -8.97 -1.59
N VAL A 189 10.96 -9.95 -0.73
CA VAL A 189 10.17 -9.75 0.49
C VAL A 189 11.01 -10.08 1.71
N ALA A 190 10.87 -9.30 2.78
CA ALA A 190 11.67 -9.50 3.99
C ALA A 190 10.85 -9.26 5.26
N GLY A 191 11.10 -10.09 6.27
CA GLY A 191 10.53 -9.97 7.61
C GLY A 191 9.02 -10.17 7.66
N GLY A 192 8.40 -9.52 8.61
CA GLY A 192 6.97 -9.58 8.88
C GLY A 192 6.64 -10.14 10.26
N THR A 193 5.36 -10.26 10.55
CA THR A 193 4.86 -10.82 11.82
C THR A 193 5.22 -12.30 11.94
N GLY A 194 5.37 -12.79 13.17
CA GLY A 194 5.77 -14.18 13.46
C GLY A 194 7.28 -14.35 13.70
N ASN A 195 7.98 -13.27 14.05
CA ASN A 195 9.43 -13.25 14.30
C ASN A 195 10.25 -13.68 13.08
N LEU A 196 9.82 -13.29 11.89
CA LEU A 196 10.50 -13.65 10.65
C LEU A 196 11.79 -12.85 10.45
N GLN A 197 12.87 -13.57 10.22
CA GLN A 197 14.16 -13.04 9.74
C GLN A 197 14.33 -13.32 8.24
N SER A 198 13.59 -14.29 7.69
CA SER A 198 13.76 -14.77 6.33
C SER A 198 13.48 -13.70 5.28
N MET A 199 14.28 -13.74 4.23
CA MET A 199 14.10 -12.98 3.00
C MET A 199 13.87 -13.96 1.86
N GLU A 200 12.83 -13.69 1.04
CA GLU A 200 12.49 -14.50 -0.12
C GLU A 200 12.44 -13.64 -1.38
N LEU A 201 12.93 -14.19 -2.46
CA LEU A 201 12.94 -13.56 -3.78
C LEU A 201 11.95 -14.26 -4.70
N TYR A 202 11.03 -13.50 -5.28
CA TYR A 202 10.14 -13.95 -6.33
C TYR A 202 10.76 -13.75 -7.69
N ASP A 203 10.82 -14.81 -8.48
CA ASP A 203 11.18 -14.76 -9.89
C ASP A 203 9.90 -14.87 -10.75
N PRO A 204 9.51 -13.81 -11.48
CA PRO A 204 8.30 -13.82 -12.31
C PRO A 204 8.40 -14.72 -13.55
N ILE A 205 9.61 -15.10 -13.98
CA ILE A 205 9.82 -15.97 -15.15
C ILE A 205 9.53 -17.41 -14.81
N SER A 206 10.11 -17.89 -13.68
CA SER A 206 9.89 -19.26 -13.20
C SER A 206 8.63 -19.40 -12.35
N ASN A 207 7.99 -18.28 -11.97
CA ASN A 207 6.89 -18.22 -11.02
C ASN A 207 7.24 -18.99 -9.74
N SER A 208 8.36 -18.65 -9.11
CA SER A 208 8.84 -19.33 -7.89
C SER A 208 9.41 -18.39 -6.87
N TRP A 209 9.38 -18.81 -5.60
CA TRP A 209 10.03 -18.14 -4.50
C TRP A 209 11.27 -18.90 -4.06
N THR A 210 12.33 -18.18 -3.74
CA THR A 210 13.59 -18.74 -3.22
C THR A 210 13.99 -17.97 -1.97
N GLU A 211 14.30 -18.67 -0.89
CA GLU A 211 14.90 -18.04 0.29
C GLU A 211 16.34 -17.61 -0.05
N VAL A 212 16.62 -16.30 0.11
CA VAL A 212 17.89 -15.69 -0.27
C VAL A 212 18.73 -15.22 0.92
N GLY A 213 18.23 -15.40 2.12
CA GLY A 213 18.95 -15.07 3.33
C GLY A 213 18.07 -14.73 4.52
N GLN A 214 18.70 -14.26 5.59
CA GLN A 214 18.04 -13.88 6.82
C GLN A 214 18.59 -12.56 7.35
N MET A 215 17.71 -11.71 7.86
CA MET A 215 18.09 -10.51 8.60
C MET A 215 18.71 -10.90 9.97
N ALA A 216 19.57 -10.08 10.51
CA ALA A 216 20.16 -10.31 11.84
C ALA A 216 19.09 -10.35 12.97
N LEU A 217 18.01 -9.62 12.80
CA LEU A 217 16.89 -9.55 13.75
C LEU A 217 15.56 -9.61 13.00
N SER A 218 14.56 -10.27 13.60
CA SER A 218 13.20 -10.24 13.10
C SER A 218 12.59 -8.84 13.18
N ARG A 219 11.90 -8.41 12.13
CA ARG A 219 11.30 -7.07 12.04
C ARG A 219 9.95 -7.13 11.34
N TYR A 220 9.05 -6.26 11.76
CA TYR A 220 7.78 -5.98 11.10
C TYR A 220 7.48 -4.48 11.14
N ARG A 221 6.58 -3.98 10.30
CA ARG A 221 6.27 -2.54 10.14
C ARG A 221 7.52 -1.71 9.87
N MET A 222 8.45 -2.26 9.12
CA MET A 222 9.67 -1.57 8.73
C MET A 222 9.48 -0.88 7.39
N HIS A 223 10.38 0.05 7.11
CA HIS A 223 10.55 0.64 5.79
C HIS A 223 11.89 0.18 5.23
N ALA A 224 11.97 0.05 3.92
CA ALA A 224 13.20 -0.23 3.22
C ALA A 224 13.29 0.63 1.96
N PHE A 225 14.50 1.01 1.63
CA PHE A 225 14.80 1.81 0.45
C PHE A 225 15.91 1.12 -0.31
N LYS A 226 15.77 1.07 -1.63
CA LYS A 226 16.82 0.62 -2.51
C LYS A 226 17.88 1.72 -2.65
N ARG A 227 19.14 1.36 -2.48
CA ARG A 227 20.27 2.27 -2.71
C ARG A 227 20.68 2.26 -4.18
N ASP A 228 21.47 3.25 -4.58
CA ASP A 228 22.00 3.37 -5.95
C ASP A 228 22.87 2.18 -6.37
N ASP A 229 23.50 1.50 -5.40
CA ASP A 229 24.30 0.29 -5.60
C ASP A 229 23.48 -1.01 -5.62
N ASN A 230 22.15 -0.91 -5.68
CA ASN A 230 21.16 -1.99 -5.59
C ASN A 230 21.13 -2.74 -4.24
N SER A 231 21.86 -2.31 -3.20
CA SER A 231 21.65 -2.83 -1.83
C SER A 231 20.37 -2.25 -1.20
N ILE A 232 19.85 -2.92 -0.17
CA ILE A 232 18.63 -2.58 0.55
C ILE A 232 18.92 -2.39 2.03
#